data_385a405ae72b8335e27de1404a2a21e6
#
_entry.id   385a405ae72b8335e27de1404a2a21e6
#
_cell.length_a   1.000
_cell.length_b   1.000
_cell.length_c   1.000
_cell.angle_alpha   90.00
_cell.angle_beta   90.00
_cell.angle_gamma   90.00
#
_symmetry.space_group_name_H-M   'P 1'
#
loop_
_entity.id
_entity.type
_entity.pdbx_description
1 polymer ?
#
loop_
_entity_poly.entity_id
_entity_poly.type
_entity_poly.pdbx_seq_one_letter_code
_entity_poly.pdbx_strand_id
1 'polypeptide(L)'
;MITGVVGITLWTDNLERLFHFYQGTLRLPLHSNHGDFIAFELGDVRFNIGLHRQVSGESKDPFRIMAHLGVDDIHAEHQRLVTAGTEFIRPPEQEHWGGWVATFKDPDGNLLQMLQFP
;
A
#
# COMPACT_ATOMS: atom_id res chain seq x y z
N MET A 1 25.80 -11.58 1.43
CA MET A 1 24.77 -11.94 2.40
C MET A 1 23.62 -10.93 2.29
N ILE A 2 22.38 -11.41 2.22
CA ILE A 2 21.22 -10.54 2.20
C ILE A 2 21.03 -9.98 3.61
N THR A 3 20.83 -8.65 3.72
CA THR A 3 20.75 -7.96 5.00
C THR A 3 19.33 -7.56 5.39
N GLY A 4 18.38 -7.60 4.46
CA GLY A 4 16.98 -7.26 4.74
C GLY A 4 16.24 -6.79 3.49
N VAL A 5 15.00 -6.37 3.68
CA VAL A 5 14.20 -5.74 2.65
C VAL A 5 14.39 -4.23 2.76
N VAL A 6 14.90 -3.61 1.70
CA VAL A 6 15.17 -2.16 1.68
C VAL A 6 14.08 -1.37 0.96
N GLY A 7 13.26 -2.05 0.18
CA GLY A 7 12.18 -1.39 -0.54
C GLY A 7 11.23 -2.36 -1.20
N ILE A 8 10.05 -1.83 -1.52
CA ILE A 8 9.02 -2.51 -2.29
C ILE A 8 8.64 -1.56 -3.41
N THR A 9 8.51 -2.05 -4.63
CA THR A 9 8.07 -1.24 -5.77
C THR A 9 6.81 -1.82 -6.38
N LEU A 10 5.81 -0.98 -6.55
CA LEU A 10 4.62 -1.29 -7.32
C LEU A 10 4.74 -0.63 -8.69
N TRP A 11 4.77 -1.43 -9.73
CA TRP A 11 4.84 -0.93 -11.10
C TRP A 11 3.44 -0.74 -11.67
N THR A 12 3.27 0.29 -12.49
CA THR A 12 1.96 0.67 -13.04
C THR A 12 2.09 1.20 -14.46
N ASP A 13 0.99 1.23 -15.18
CA ASP A 13 0.88 1.95 -16.45
C ASP A 13 0.21 3.33 -16.27
N ASN A 14 -0.21 3.68 -15.05
CA ASN A 14 -0.85 4.96 -14.74
C ASN A 14 -0.33 5.51 -13.41
N LEU A 15 0.84 6.12 -13.47
CA LEU A 15 1.53 6.60 -12.26
C LEU A 15 0.80 7.73 -11.56
N GLU A 16 0.15 8.63 -12.32
CA GLU A 16 -0.58 9.75 -11.74
C GLU A 16 -1.72 9.28 -10.83
N ARG A 17 -2.49 8.29 -11.29
CA ARG A 17 -3.58 7.71 -10.51
C ARG A 17 -3.06 7.02 -9.25
N LEU A 18 -1.97 6.26 -9.39
CA LEU A 18 -1.37 5.56 -8.26
C LEU A 18 -0.77 6.54 -7.24
N PHE A 19 -0.10 7.59 -7.73
CA PHE A 19 0.45 8.66 -6.89
C PHE A 19 -0.65 9.35 -6.08
N HIS A 20 -1.76 9.69 -6.73
CA HIS A 20 -2.89 10.33 -6.05
C HIS A 20 -3.40 9.48 -4.88
N PHE A 21 -3.44 8.17 -5.05
CA PHE A 21 -3.86 7.26 -4.00
C PHE A 21 -2.84 7.18 -2.87
N TYR A 22 -1.58 6.90 -3.17
CA TYR A 22 -0.57 6.68 -2.13
C TYR A 22 -0.18 7.97 -1.41
N GLN A 23 -0.05 9.07 -2.12
CA GLN A 23 0.29 10.34 -1.49
C GLN A 23 -0.96 11.04 -0.96
N GLY A 24 -2.03 11.07 -1.72
CA GLY A 24 -3.25 11.83 -1.37
C GLY A 24 -4.14 11.09 -0.37
N THR A 25 -4.49 9.85 -0.67
CA THR A 25 -5.42 9.06 0.15
C THR A 25 -4.74 8.39 1.33
N LEU A 26 -3.66 7.63 1.10
CA LEU A 26 -2.92 6.98 2.18
C LEU A 26 -2.04 7.95 2.96
N ARG A 27 -1.67 9.09 2.36
CA ARG A 27 -0.84 10.12 2.97
C ARG A 27 0.56 9.63 3.35
N LEU A 28 1.14 8.79 2.49
CA LEU A 28 2.50 8.33 2.71
C LEU A 28 3.50 9.49 2.57
N PRO A 29 4.51 9.56 3.44
CA PRO A 29 5.51 10.63 3.37
C PRO A 29 6.36 10.51 2.11
N LEU A 30 6.38 11.55 1.29
CA LEU A 30 7.16 11.57 0.06
C LEU A 30 8.65 11.70 0.38
N HIS A 31 9.47 10.83 -0.22
CA HIS A 31 10.93 10.92 -0.17
C HIS A 31 11.45 11.64 -1.41
N SER A 32 11.06 11.17 -2.61
CA SER A 32 11.54 11.76 -3.86
C SER A 32 10.58 11.49 -5.01
N ASN A 33 10.56 12.40 -5.98
CA ASN A 33 9.73 12.27 -7.18
C ASN A 33 10.61 12.59 -8.40
N HIS A 34 10.90 11.58 -9.21
CA HIS A 34 11.70 11.69 -10.42
C HIS A 34 10.85 11.62 -11.70
N GLY A 35 9.53 11.85 -11.60
CA GLY A 35 8.63 11.87 -12.74
C GLY A 35 8.05 10.49 -13.05
N ASP A 36 8.87 9.55 -13.42
CA ASP A 36 8.45 8.17 -13.73
C ASP A 36 8.69 7.18 -12.59
N PHE A 37 9.31 7.63 -11.52
CA PHE A 37 9.59 6.82 -10.33
C PHE A 37 9.49 7.69 -9.09
N ILE A 38 8.65 7.26 -8.14
CA ILE A 38 8.35 8.01 -6.92
C ILE A 38 8.59 7.13 -5.72
N ALA A 39 9.34 7.65 -4.74
CA ALA A 39 9.67 6.92 -3.52
C ALA A 39 9.01 7.58 -2.30
N PHE A 40 8.39 6.76 -1.48
CA PHE A 40 7.86 7.16 -0.17
C PHE A 40 8.74 6.56 0.93
N GLU A 41 8.84 7.27 2.03
CA GLU A 41 9.63 6.84 3.18
C GLU A 41 8.72 6.27 4.26
N LEU A 42 8.83 4.94 4.50
CA LEU A 42 8.05 4.25 5.53
C LEU A 42 9.02 3.53 6.47
N GLY A 43 9.33 4.17 7.61
CA GLY A 43 10.33 3.62 8.52
C GLY A 43 11.67 3.46 7.79
N ASP A 44 12.24 2.26 7.86
CA ASP A 44 13.51 1.94 7.22
C ASP A 44 13.37 1.37 5.80
N VAL A 45 12.14 1.34 5.27
CA VAL A 45 11.82 0.75 3.96
C VAL A 45 11.34 1.84 3.02
N ARG A 46 11.82 1.81 1.78
CA ARG A 46 11.25 2.64 0.71
C ARG A 46 10.06 1.94 0.10
N PHE A 47 8.94 2.65 0.03
CA PHE A 47 7.75 2.19 -0.69
C PHE A 47 7.69 3.00 -1.98
N ASN A 48 7.85 2.32 -3.11
CA ASN A 48 8.01 3.01 -4.40
C ASN A 48 6.87 2.68 -5.34
N ILE A 49 6.56 3.64 -6.21
CA ILE A 49 5.66 3.44 -7.35
C ILE A 49 6.37 3.92 -8.61
N GLY A 50 6.18 3.25 -9.72
CA GLY A 50 6.88 3.62 -10.94
C GLY A 50 6.19 3.12 -12.20
N LEU A 51 6.51 3.76 -13.32
CA LEU A 51 6.06 3.33 -14.64
C LEU A 51 6.92 2.18 -15.15
N HIS A 52 6.26 1.15 -15.68
CA HIS A 52 6.95 0.03 -16.32
C HIS A 52 6.21 -0.37 -17.58
N ARG A 53 6.89 -0.31 -18.71
CA ARG A 53 6.25 -0.53 -20.02
C ARG A 53 5.72 -1.95 -20.24
N GLN A 54 6.12 -2.91 -19.41
CA GLN A 54 5.61 -4.28 -19.49
C GLN A 54 4.41 -4.52 -18.58
N VAL A 55 3.98 -3.50 -17.84
CA VAL A 55 2.82 -3.56 -16.96
C VAL A 55 1.66 -2.84 -17.63
N SER A 56 0.51 -3.49 -17.70
CA SER A 56 -0.70 -2.87 -18.21
C SER A 56 -1.93 -3.40 -17.48
N GLY A 57 -2.85 -2.49 -17.17
CA GLY A 57 -4.11 -2.82 -16.52
C GLY A 57 -3.98 -3.20 -15.06
N GLU A 58 -4.97 -3.93 -14.56
CA GLU A 58 -5.03 -4.33 -13.17
C GLU A 58 -4.05 -5.45 -12.82
N SER A 59 -3.72 -5.53 -11.54
CA SER A 59 -2.96 -6.65 -10.98
C SER A 59 -3.65 -7.98 -11.28
N LYS A 60 -2.92 -8.93 -11.86
CA LYS A 60 -3.47 -10.20 -12.33
C LYS A 60 -3.56 -11.25 -11.25
N ASP A 61 -2.75 -11.15 -10.21
CA ASP A 61 -2.74 -12.09 -9.10
C ASP A 61 -2.46 -11.33 -7.79
N PRO A 62 -3.43 -10.50 -7.34
CA PRO A 62 -3.19 -9.55 -6.25
C PRO A 62 -3.01 -10.20 -4.87
N PHE A 63 -3.47 -11.45 -4.70
CA PHE A 63 -3.30 -12.15 -3.43
C PHE A 63 -1.89 -12.71 -3.23
N ARG A 64 -1.09 -12.82 -4.30
CA ARG A 64 0.19 -13.52 -4.24
C ARG A 64 1.22 -12.79 -3.38
N ILE A 65 1.29 -11.46 -3.50
CA ILE A 65 2.21 -10.63 -2.73
C ILE A 65 1.44 -9.42 -2.23
N MET A 66 1.49 -9.20 -0.92
CA MET A 66 0.83 -8.05 -0.30
C MET A 66 1.84 -7.31 0.57
N ALA A 67 1.83 -5.97 0.47
CA ALA A 67 2.56 -5.14 1.41
C ALA A 67 1.73 -4.99 2.69
N HIS A 68 2.40 -5.08 3.84
CA HIS A 68 1.77 -4.87 5.15
C HIS A 68 2.19 -3.51 5.67
N LEU A 69 1.20 -2.65 5.95
CA LEU A 69 1.40 -1.31 6.46
C LEU A 69 1.04 -1.28 7.95
N GLY A 70 2.00 -0.93 8.80
CA GLY A 70 1.75 -0.82 10.23
C GLY A 70 0.89 0.40 10.54
N VAL A 71 -0.09 0.24 11.42
CA VAL A 71 -0.97 1.33 11.88
C VAL A 71 -1.09 1.29 13.39
N ASP A 72 -1.30 2.47 14.01
CA ASP A 72 -1.49 2.57 15.45
C ASP A 72 -2.94 2.31 15.85
N ASP A 73 -3.89 2.75 15.01
CA ASP A 73 -5.33 2.60 15.27
C ASP A 73 -6.01 2.17 13.96
N ILE A 74 -6.16 0.87 13.79
CA ILE A 74 -6.69 0.28 12.56
C ILE A 74 -8.15 0.66 12.31
N HIS A 75 -8.94 0.84 13.35
CA HIS A 75 -10.36 1.21 13.20
C HIS A 75 -10.49 2.64 12.68
N ALA A 76 -9.70 3.57 13.22
CA ALA A 76 -9.69 4.96 12.77
C ALA A 76 -9.18 5.07 11.32
N GLU A 77 -8.11 4.35 10.97
CA GLU A 77 -7.58 4.35 9.60
C GLU A 77 -8.57 3.71 8.62
N HIS A 78 -9.20 2.62 9.00
CA HIS A 78 -10.24 2.00 8.18
C HIS A 78 -11.37 2.97 7.87
N GLN A 79 -11.89 3.65 8.89
CA GLN A 79 -12.98 4.60 8.72
C GLN A 79 -12.56 5.78 7.82
N ARG A 80 -11.36 6.30 8.03
CA ARG A 80 -10.82 7.39 7.22
C ARG A 80 -10.72 6.99 5.75
N LEU A 81 -10.17 5.81 5.48
CA LEU A 81 -9.99 5.32 4.11
C LEU A 81 -11.32 4.98 3.42
N VAL A 82 -12.26 4.39 4.14
CA VAL A 82 -13.61 4.14 3.59
C VAL A 82 -14.28 5.46 3.21
N THR A 83 -14.19 6.47 4.06
CA THR A 83 -14.75 7.81 3.77
C THR A 83 -14.09 8.42 2.53
N ALA A 84 -12.81 8.15 2.30
CA ALA A 84 -12.08 8.62 1.13
C ALA A 84 -12.34 7.80 -0.14
N GLY A 85 -13.16 6.74 -0.06
CA GLY A 85 -13.53 5.93 -1.21
C GLY A 85 -12.69 4.68 -1.43
N THR A 86 -11.82 4.31 -0.48
CA THR A 86 -11.00 3.09 -0.59
C THR A 86 -11.88 1.85 -0.43
N GLU A 87 -11.67 0.87 -1.32
CA GLU A 87 -12.41 -0.40 -1.29
C GLU A 87 -11.70 -1.39 -0.37
N PHE A 88 -12.37 -1.84 0.69
CA PHE A 88 -11.90 -2.91 1.56
C PHE A 88 -12.54 -4.24 1.16
N ILE A 89 -11.73 -5.27 1.02
CA ILE A 89 -12.22 -6.63 0.82
C ILE A 89 -12.32 -7.39 2.14
N ARG A 90 -11.63 -6.89 3.18
CA ARG A 90 -11.70 -7.42 4.53
C ARG A 90 -11.64 -6.24 5.52
N PRO A 91 -12.70 -6.02 6.31
CA PRO A 91 -12.65 -4.98 7.35
C PRO A 91 -11.71 -5.41 8.50
N PRO A 92 -11.40 -4.51 9.45
CA PRO A 92 -10.57 -4.88 10.59
C PRO A 92 -11.13 -6.09 11.34
N GLU A 93 -10.30 -7.12 11.47
CA GLU A 93 -10.61 -8.33 12.21
C GLU A 93 -9.44 -8.70 13.10
N GLN A 94 -9.75 -9.18 14.31
CA GLN A 94 -8.71 -9.62 15.24
C GLN A 94 -8.28 -11.04 14.90
N GLU A 95 -6.97 -11.22 14.81
CA GLU A 95 -6.36 -12.52 14.59
C GLU A 95 -6.15 -13.25 15.91
N HIS A 96 -5.98 -14.58 15.84
CA HIS A 96 -5.80 -15.43 17.03
C HIS A 96 -4.57 -15.04 17.88
N TRP A 97 -3.56 -14.40 17.28
CA TRP A 97 -2.37 -13.94 17.98
C TRP A 97 -2.55 -12.55 18.62
N GLY A 98 -3.74 -11.95 18.51
CA GLY A 98 -4.10 -10.71 19.18
C GLY A 98 -3.99 -9.45 18.36
N GLY A 99 -3.29 -9.47 17.23
CA GLY A 99 -3.20 -8.33 16.32
C GLY A 99 -4.43 -8.20 15.44
N TRP A 100 -4.57 -7.04 14.80
CA TRP A 100 -5.68 -6.72 13.91
C TRP A 100 -5.18 -6.56 12.48
N VAL A 101 -5.97 -7.04 11.53
CA VAL A 101 -5.65 -6.99 10.10
C VAL A 101 -6.86 -6.50 9.32
N ALA A 102 -6.62 -5.68 8.30
CA ALA A 102 -7.61 -5.27 7.31
C ALA A 102 -6.97 -5.29 5.93
N THR A 103 -7.75 -5.58 4.89
CA THR A 103 -7.24 -5.70 3.52
C THR A 103 -8.00 -4.78 2.58
N PHE A 104 -7.28 -3.99 1.80
CA PHE A 104 -7.88 -3.03 0.88
C PHE A 104 -7.19 -3.07 -0.48
N LYS A 105 -7.84 -2.45 -1.47
CA LYS A 105 -7.34 -2.35 -2.84
C LYS A 105 -6.79 -0.96 -3.12
N ASP A 106 -5.71 -0.91 -3.89
CA ASP A 106 -5.29 0.33 -4.54
C ASP A 106 -5.99 0.47 -5.91
N PRO A 107 -5.80 1.60 -6.64
CA PRO A 107 -6.48 1.80 -7.93
C PRO A 107 -6.13 0.78 -9.02
N ASP A 108 -4.98 0.11 -8.91
CA ASP A 108 -4.59 -0.94 -9.87
C ASP A 108 -5.07 -2.33 -9.45
N GLY A 109 -5.83 -2.42 -8.36
CA GLY A 109 -6.29 -3.70 -7.84
C GLY A 109 -5.24 -4.46 -7.05
N ASN A 110 -4.10 -3.85 -6.73
CA ASN A 110 -3.16 -4.45 -5.78
C ASN A 110 -3.80 -4.52 -4.41
N LEU A 111 -3.54 -5.62 -3.70
CA LEU A 111 -4.03 -5.78 -2.33
C LEU A 111 -2.94 -5.41 -1.34
N LEU A 112 -3.32 -4.58 -0.37
CA LEU A 112 -2.47 -4.21 0.75
C LEU A 112 -3.18 -4.53 2.06
N GLN A 113 -2.42 -4.77 3.11
CA GLN A 113 -2.98 -5.00 4.44
C GLN A 113 -2.50 -3.93 5.41
N MET A 114 -3.42 -3.47 6.24
CA MET A 114 -3.07 -2.74 7.46
C MET A 114 -2.93 -3.74 8.59
N LEU A 115 -1.96 -3.54 9.45
CA LEU A 115 -1.66 -4.43 10.55
C LEU A 115 -1.39 -3.62 11.81
N GLN A 116 -2.15 -3.93 12.88
CA GLN A 116 -1.95 -3.35 14.19
C GLN A 116 -1.51 -4.45 15.15
N PHE A 117 -0.33 -4.32 15.71
CA PHE A 117 0.16 -5.27 16.71
C PHE A 117 -0.61 -5.14 18.03
N PRO A 118 -0.69 -6.25 18.82
CA PRO A 118 -1.38 -6.19 20.11
C PRO A 118 -0.74 -5.24 21.08
#